data_9a5adef9993fbe3ecb1e46b25ce53bfe
#
_entry.id   9a5adef9993fbe3ecb1e46b25ce53bfe
#
_cell.length_a   1.000
_cell.length_b   1.000
_cell.length_c   1.000
_cell.angle_alpha   90.00
_cell.angle_beta   90.00
_cell.angle_gamma   90.00
#
_symmetry.space_group_name_H-M   'P 1'
#
loop_
_entity.id
_entity.type
_entity.pdbx_description
1 polymer ?
#
loop_
_entity_poly.entity_id
_entity_poly.type
_entity_poly.pdbx_seq_one_letter_code
_entity_poly.pdbx_strand_id
1 'polypeptide(L)'
;MAAKEKKAARKLLSADSSAAVDLFMARLEHPCKDQIQAIRKIICGADPTIAEGVKWKAPSFRTTEYFATTHLRTKVGVGVILHLGAKVRDNPSVLVDDPDGLLKWLGKDRAMVSFTGIEDVRARQASLKHIVRQWIKYV
;
A
#
# COMPACT_ATOMS: atom_id res chain seq x y z
N MET A 1 -11.98 -31.97 14.74
CA MET A 1 -12.34 -31.33 13.45
C MET A 1 -12.36 -29.80 13.57
N ALA A 2 -13.09 -29.24 14.52
CA ALA A 2 -13.14 -27.77 14.71
C ALA A 2 -11.79 -27.11 14.98
N ALA A 3 -10.88 -27.78 15.70
CA ALA A 3 -9.55 -27.26 15.99
C ALA A 3 -8.65 -27.22 14.74
N LYS A 4 -8.79 -28.16 13.81
CA LYS A 4 -8.06 -28.20 12.52
C LYS A 4 -8.54 -27.09 11.58
N GLU A 5 -9.83 -26.83 11.54
CA GLU A 5 -10.42 -25.75 10.73
C GLU A 5 -10.00 -24.38 11.25
N LYS A 6 -9.95 -24.19 12.56
CA LYS A 6 -9.45 -22.95 13.18
C LYS A 6 -7.97 -22.71 12.90
N LYS A 7 -7.13 -23.75 12.87
CA LYS A 7 -5.72 -23.63 12.51
C LYS A 7 -5.53 -23.29 11.04
N ALA A 8 -6.31 -23.89 10.15
CA ALA A 8 -6.27 -23.60 8.72
C ALA A 8 -6.75 -22.17 8.45
N ALA A 9 -7.82 -21.72 9.11
CA ALA A 9 -8.33 -20.36 9.02
C ALA A 9 -7.32 -19.34 9.54
N ARG A 10 -6.60 -19.66 10.64
CA ARG A 10 -5.54 -18.78 11.16
C ARG A 10 -4.33 -18.67 10.23
N LYS A 11 -3.96 -19.74 9.52
CA LYS A 11 -2.92 -19.71 8.50
C LYS A 11 -3.32 -18.88 7.29
N LEU A 12 -4.59 -18.98 6.86
CA LEU A 12 -5.15 -18.19 5.77
C LEU A 12 -5.28 -16.71 6.13
N LEU A 13 -5.34 -16.39 7.44
CA LEU A 13 -5.40 -15.03 7.96
C LEU A 13 -4.04 -14.51 8.42
N SER A 14 -2.93 -15.09 7.89
CA SER A 14 -1.60 -14.50 8.07
C SER A 14 -1.64 -13.02 7.70
N ALA A 15 -0.95 -12.18 8.46
CA ALA A 15 -0.88 -10.74 8.22
C ALA A 15 -0.42 -10.39 6.80
N ASP A 16 0.36 -11.27 6.17
CA ASP A 16 0.91 -11.07 4.82
C ASP A 16 -0.01 -11.59 3.71
N SER A 17 -1.32 -11.44 3.85
CA SER A 17 -2.30 -11.97 2.89
C SER A 17 -3.42 -10.99 2.58
N SER A 18 -4.02 -11.13 1.41
CA SER A 18 -5.24 -10.39 1.03
C SER A 18 -6.40 -10.68 1.98
N ALA A 19 -6.51 -11.91 2.48
CA ALA A 19 -7.54 -12.28 3.44
C ALA A 19 -7.44 -11.45 4.73
N ALA A 20 -6.21 -11.21 5.21
CA ALA A 20 -5.98 -10.35 6.38
C ALA A 20 -6.38 -8.90 6.10
N VAL A 21 -6.10 -8.40 4.90
CA VAL A 21 -6.49 -7.04 4.51
C VAL A 21 -8.01 -6.92 4.40
N ASP A 22 -8.67 -7.91 3.82
CA ASP A 22 -10.13 -7.95 3.74
C ASP A 22 -10.77 -7.92 5.12
N LEU A 23 -10.24 -8.70 6.07
CA LEU A 23 -10.71 -8.71 7.45
C LEU A 23 -10.46 -7.37 8.14
N PHE A 24 -9.30 -6.79 7.94
CA PHE A 24 -8.96 -5.46 8.45
C PHE A 24 -9.97 -4.42 7.94
N MET A 25 -10.23 -4.42 6.64
CA MET A 25 -11.18 -3.49 6.03
C MET A 25 -12.61 -3.69 6.52
N ALA A 26 -13.03 -4.94 6.76
CA ALA A 26 -14.35 -5.24 7.29
C ALA A 26 -14.57 -4.65 8.69
N ARG A 27 -13.51 -4.58 9.50
CA ARG A 27 -13.54 -4.05 10.87
C ARG A 27 -13.20 -2.57 10.98
N LEU A 28 -12.65 -1.99 9.93
CA LEU A 28 -12.21 -0.61 9.94
C LEU A 28 -13.40 0.36 9.94
N GLU A 29 -13.40 1.27 10.87
CA GLU A 29 -14.31 2.41 10.90
C GLU A 29 -13.52 3.64 10.42
N HIS A 30 -13.66 3.98 9.15
CA HIS A 30 -12.95 5.08 8.54
C HIS A 30 -13.82 5.70 7.43
N PRO A 31 -13.91 7.03 7.36
CA PRO A 31 -14.76 7.71 6.36
C PRO A 31 -14.30 7.50 4.91
N CYS A 32 -13.04 7.09 4.72
CA CYS A 32 -12.43 6.95 3.40
C CYS A 32 -12.20 5.48 3.00
N LYS A 33 -13.03 4.54 3.48
CA LYS A 33 -12.90 3.11 3.15
C LYS A 33 -12.95 2.85 1.64
N ASP A 34 -13.80 3.55 0.92
CA ASP A 34 -13.91 3.43 -0.54
C ASP A 34 -12.60 3.82 -1.25
N GLN A 35 -11.95 4.85 -0.76
CA GLN A 35 -10.65 5.31 -1.28
C GLN A 35 -9.56 4.26 -1.01
N ILE A 36 -9.53 3.70 0.19
CA ILE A 36 -8.58 2.65 0.56
C ILE A 36 -8.77 1.42 -0.33
N GLN A 37 -10.00 1.00 -0.56
CA GLN A 37 -10.31 -0.13 -1.45
C GLN A 37 -9.88 0.14 -2.89
N ALA A 38 -10.10 1.35 -3.39
CA ALA A 38 -9.65 1.74 -4.72
C ALA A 38 -8.12 1.72 -4.83
N ILE A 39 -7.41 2.24 -3.85
CA ILE A 39 -5.94 2.24 -3.79
C ILE A 39 -5.39 0.81 -3.78
N ARG A 40 -6.01 -0.10 -3.03
CA ARG A 40 -5.64 -1.53 -3.05
C ARG A 40 -5.67 -2.11 -4.47
N LYS A 41 -6.75 -1.87 -5.19
CA LYS A 41 -6.91 -2.37 -6.57
C LYS A 41 -5.87 -1.78 -7.52
N ILE A 42 -5.61 -0.48 -7.39
CA ILE A 42 -4.67 0.22 -8.24
C ILE A 42 -3.25 -0.31 -8.03
N ILE A 43 -2.80 -0.37 -6.80
CA ILE A 43 -1.43 -0.80 -6.48
C ILE A 43 -1.23 -2.28 -6.80
N CYS A 44 -2.13 -3.15 -6.37
CA CYS A 44 -2.04 -4.58 -6.69
C CYS A 44 -2.15 -4.85 -8.19
N GLY A 45 -2.84 -4.00 -8.93
CA GLY A 45 -2.95 -4.08 -10.39
C GLY A 45 -1.79 -3.47 -11.16
N ALA A 46 -0.86 -2.79 -10.48
CA ALA A 46 0.27 -2.14 -11.15
C ALA A 46 1.30 -3.15 -11.67
N ASP A 47 1.48 -4.28 -10.98
CA ASP A 47 2.41 -5.34 -11.37
C ASP A 47 1.97 -6.67 -10.75
N PRO A 48 2.08 -7.81 -11.48
CA PRO A 48 1.66 -9.12 -10.96
C PRO A 48 2.49 -9.63 -9.78
N THR A 49 3.67 -9.07 -9.52
CA THR A 49 4.52 -9.45 -8.38
C THR A 49 4.08 -8.80 -7.08
N ILE A 50 3.18 -7.82 -7.13
CA ILE A 50 2.74 -7.11 -5.94
C ILE A 50 1.70 -7.93 -5.20
N ALA A 51 1.95 -8.13 -3.89
CA ALA A 51 1.00 -8.72 -2.95
C ALA A 51 0.68 -7.70 -1.86
N GLU A 52 -0.36 -7.98 -1.08
CA GLU A 52 -0.76 -7.10 0.01
C GLU A 52 -0.79 -7.82 1.36
N GLY A 53 -0.77 -7.04 2.42
CA GLY A 53 -0.87 -7.54 3.78
C GLY A 53 -1.21 -6.42 4.75
N VAL A 54 -1.31 -6.75 6.03
CA VAL A 54 -1.48 -5.77 7.10
C VAL A 54 -0.14 -5.59 7.80
N LYS A 55 0.42 -4.40 7.70
CA LYS A 55 1.68 -4.02 8.33
C LYS A 55 1.54 -2.62 8.91
N TRP A 56 2.14 -2.38 10.06
CA TRP A 56 2.04 -1.10 10.75
C TRP A 56 0.59 -0.64 10.96
N LYS A 57 -0.30 -1.61 11.26
CA LYS A 57 -1.74 -1.40 11.50
C LYS A 57 -2.48 -0.77 10.31
N ALA A 58 -2.06 -1.07 9.09
CA ALA A 58 -2.69 -0.55 7.87
C ALA A 58 -2.48 -1.49 6.70
N PRO A 59 -3.37 -1.45 5.68
CA PRO A 59 -3.12 -2.13 4.42
C PRO A 59 -1.81 -1.68 3.81
N SER A 60 -0.98 -2.64 3.46
CA SER A 60 0.38 -2.42 2.96
C SER A 60 0.65 -3.34 1.77
N PHE A 61 1.66 -3.01 0.98
CA PHE A 61 1.95 -3.68 -0.28
C PHE A 61 3.42 -4.07 -0.35
N ARG A 62 3.68 -5.24 -0.93
CA ARG A 62 5.02 -5.81 -1.01
C ARG A 62 5.30 -6.48 -2.35
N THR A 63 6.57 -6.58 -2.66
CA THR A 63 7.12 -7.55 -3.59
C THR A 63 7.91 -8.57 -2.75
N THR A 64 9.23 -8.50 -2.67
CA THR A 64 10.02 -9.26 -1.71
C THR A 64 9.90 -8.69 -0.28
N GLU A 65 9.84 -7.35 -0.19
CA GLU A 65 9.65 -6.61 1.06
C GLU A 65 8.52 -5.61 0.89
N TYR A 66 7.93 -5.16 2.00
CA TYR A 66 6.94 -4.10 1.97
C TYR A 66 7.56 -2.81 1.46
N PHE A 67 6.88 -2.13 0.53
CA PHE A 67 7.36 -0.90 -0.08
C PHE A 67 6.33 0.24 -0.05
N ALA A 68 5.09 -0.06 0.33
CA ALA A 68 4.03 0.93 0.40
C ALA A 68 3.08 0.62 1.55
N THR A 69 2.65 1.65 2.25
CA THR A 69 1.71 1.53 3.37
C THR A 69 0.69 2.65 3.26
N THR A 70 -0.60 2.31 3.38
CA THR A 70 -1.64 3.34 3.41
C THR A 70 -1.53 4.16 4.69
N HIS A 71 -1.63 5.48 4.54
CA HIS A 71 -1.61 6.41 5.67
C HIS A 71 -3.04 6.85 5.98
N LEU A 72 -3.57 6.34 7.10
CA LEU A 72 -4.99 6.47 7.46
C LEU A 72 -5.29 7.67 8.35
N ARG A 73 -4.26 8.39 8.79
CA ARG A 73 -4.36 9.50 9.74
C ARG A 73 -4.23 10.88 9.08
N THR A 74 -4.51 10.98 7.80
CA THR A 74 -4.55 12.27 7.10
C THR A 74 -5.80 13.04 7.53
N LYS A 75 -5.72 14.35 7.53
CA LYS A 75 -6.87 15.22 7.85
C LYS A 75 -7.96 15.13 6.79
N VAL A 76 -7.57 14.97 5.54
CA VAL A 76 -8.47 14.88 4.38
C VAL A 76 -8.01 13.72 3.51
N GLY A 77 -8.94 12.80 3.18
CA GLY A 77 -8.65 11.70 2.29
C GLY A 77 -7.73 10.63 2.87
N VAL A 78 -6.93 10.03 2.02
CA VAL A 78 -6.01 8.94 2.35
C VAL A 78 -4.67 9.19 1.69
N GLY A 79 -3.59 8.86 2.39
CA GLY A 79 -2.24 8.89 1.83
C GLY A 79 -1.68 7.49 1.60
N VAL A 80 -0.63 7.41 0.81
CA VAL A 80 0.20 6.22 0.66
C VAL A 80 1.65 6.64 0.87
N ILE A 81 2.32 5.98 1.81
CA ILE A 81 3.75 6.19 2.04
C ILE A 81 4.51 5.12 1.27
N LEU A 82 5.35 5.55 0.34
CA LEU A 82 6.28 4.69 -0.38
C LEU A 82 7.62 4.68 0.36
N HIS A 83 8.18 3.49 0.54
CA HIS A 83 9.40 3.27 1.30
C HIS A 83 10.15 2.04 0.77
N LEU A 84 11.26 1.69 1.37
CA LEU A 84 12.05 0.51 1.00
C LEU A 84 12.03 -0.58 2.09
N GLY A 85 10.99 -0.60 2.90
CA GLY A 85 10.85 -1.52 4.03
C GLY A 85 11.61 -1.05 5.27
N ALA A 86 11.72 -1.95 6.26
CA ALA A 86 12.40 -1.66 7.51
C ALA A 86 13.93 -1.82 7.42
N LYS A 87 14.44 -2.40 6.34
CA LYS A 87 15.87 -2.66 6.13
C LYS A 87 16.63 -1.38 5.81
N VAL A 88 17.74 -1.15 6.50
CA VAL A 88 18.71 -0.11 6.13
C VAL A 88 19.44 -0.54 4.88
N ARG A 89 19.57 0.37 3.92
CA ARG A 89 20.26 0.13 2.64
C ARG A 89 21.47 1.06 2.49
N ASP A 90 22.53 0.56 1.84
CA ASP A 90 23.78 1.31 1.68
C ASP A 90 23.63 2.51 0.76
N ASN A 91 22.73 2.44 -0.21
CA ASN A 91 22.49 3.53 -1.15
C ASN A 91 20.97 3.70 -1.39
N PRO A 92 20.28 4.35 -0.46
CA PRO A 92 18.80 4.38 -0.46
C PRO A 92 18.16 5.36 -1.43
N SER A 93 18.91 6.03 -2.30
CA SER A 93 18.36 7.01 -3.23
C SER A 93 17.44 6.36 -4.27
N VAL A 94 16.22 6.86 -4.37
CA VAL A 94 15.22 6.42 -5.35
C VAL A 94 14.96 7.55 -6.33
N LEU A 95 15.08 7.24 -7.63
CA LEU A 95 14.80 8.18 -8.71
C LEU A 95 13.55 7.69 -9.46
N VAL A 96 12.51 8.48 -9.45
CA VAL A 96 11.22 8.14 -10.04
C VAL A 96 10.76 9.30 -10.92
N ASP A 97 10.34 8.98 -12.14
CA ASP A 97 9.67 9.91 -13.02
C ASP A 97 8.26 10.17 -12.51
N ASP A 98 7.97 11.41 -12.18
CA ASP A 98 6.71 11.85 -11.58
C ASP A 98 6.20 13.12 -12.28
N PRO A 99 5.75 12.99 -13.56
CA PRO A 99 5.37 14.16 -14.34
C PRO A 99 4.16 14.93 -13.78
N ASP A 100 3.29 14.25 -13.03
CA ASP A 100 2.10 14.88 -12.45
C ASP A 100 2.33 15.42 -11.04
N GLY A 101 3.53 15.26 -10.50
CA GLY A 101 3.90 15.81 -9.20
C GLY A 101 3.16 15.19 -8.01
N LEU A 102 2.89 13.87 -8.04
CA LEU A 102 2.18 13.19 -6.97
C LEU A 102 3.01 13.02 -5.70
N LEU A 103 4.32 12.90 -5.85
CA LEU A 103 5.20 12.55 -4.75
C LEU A 103 5.60 13.77 -3.92
N LYS A 104 5.38 13.66 -2.63
CA LYS A 104 5.99 14.53 -1.63
C LYS A 104 7.12 13.76 -0.96
N TRP A 105 8.35 14.14 -1.24
CA TRP A 105 9.53 13.45 -0.70
C TRP A 105 9.70 13.76 0.78
N LEU A 106 9.82 12.70 1.56
CA LEU A 106 10.07 12.75 3.01
C LEU A 106 11.52 12.44 3.34
N GLY A 107 12.26 11.94 2.36
CA GLY A 107 13.65 11.56 2.44
C GLY A 107 14.12 11.04 1.08
N LYS A 108 15.32 10.50 0.99
CA LYS A 108 15.87 9.95 -0.26
C LYS A 108 15.19 8.66 -0.70
N ASP A 109 14.62 7.92 0.24
CA ASP A 109 14.04 6.59 0.06
C ASP A 109 12.59 6.52 0.53
N ARG A 110 11.96 7.66 0.75
CA ARG A 110 10.61 7.74 1.28
C ARG A 110 9.86 8.92 0.68
N ALA A 111 8.65 8.65 0.23
CA ALA A 111 7.77 9.68 -0.33
C ALA A 111 6.31 9.39 0.01
N MET A 112 5.48 10.41 0.00
CA MET A 112 4.06 10.28 0.24
C MET A 112 3.25 10.77 -0.94
N VAL A 113 2.21 10.02 -1.28
CA VAL A 113 1.15 10.44 -2.21
C VAL A 113 -0.10 10.67 -1.39
N SER A 114 -0.77 11.81 -1.57
CA SER A 114 -2.01 12.14 -0.87
C SER A 114 -3.16 12.29 -1.85
N PHE A 115 -4.33 11.76 -1.47
CA PHE A 115 -5.56 11.86 -2.23
C PHE A 115 -6.63 12.55 -1.40
N THR A 116 -7.36 13.47 -2.00
CA THR A 116 -8.38 14.27 -1.33
C THR A 116 -9.77 13.62 -1.30
N GLY A 117 -9.99 12.64 -2.17
CA GLY A 117 -11.27 11.93 -2.26
C GLY A 117 -11.22 10.84 -3.32
N ILE A 118 -12.35 10.14 -3.50
CA ILE A 118 -12.42 9.01 -4.45
C ILE A 118 -12.21 9.45 -5.90
N GLU A 119 -12.70 10.61 -6.27
CA GLU A 119 -12.52 11.14 -7.64
C GLU A 119 -11.04 11.44 -7.91
N ASP A 120 -10.33 11.95 -6.91
CA ASP A 120 -8.90 12.21 -6.99
C ASP A 120 -8.11 10.90 -7.17
N VAL A 121 -8.48 9.86 -6.43
CA VAL A 121 -7.88 8.52 -6.58
C VAL A 121 -8.08 8.00 -8.00
N ARG A 122 -9.29 8.09 -8.52
CA ARG A 122 -9.63 7.64 -9.88
C ARG A 122 -8.89 8.43 -10.95
N ALA A 123 -8.84 9.76 -10.81
CA ALA A 123 -8.18 10.64 -11.77
C ALA A 123 -6.67 10.38 -11.86
N ARG A 124 -6.04 9.96 -10.75
CA ARG A 124 -4.59 9.77 -10.66
C ARG A 124 -4.15 8.30 -10.67
N GLN A 125 -5.06 7.36 -10.98
CA GLN A 125 -4.72 5.94 -10.93
C GLN A 125 -3.59 5.54 -11.88
N ALA A 126 -3.56 6.07 -13.09
CA ALA A 126 -2.50 5.80 -14.06
C ALA A 126 -1.14 6.31 -13.58
N SER A 127 -1.12 7.51 -13.00
CA SER A 127 0.09 8.11 -12.44
C SER A 127 0.61 7.32 -11.25
N LEU A 128 -0.29 6.86 -10.37
CA LEU A 128 0.09 6.03 -9.22
C LEU A 128 0.69 4.70 -9.68
N LYS A 129 0.10 4.03 -10.66
CA LYS A 129 0.64 2.79 -11.24
C LYS A 129 2.03 3.00 -11.83
N HIS A 130 2.21 4.09 -12.56
CA HIS A 130 3.49 4.44 -13.17
C HIS A 130 4.59 4.61 -12.11
N ILE A 131 4.28 5.32 -11.03
CA ILE A 131 5.19 5.52 -9.90
C ILE A 131 5.51 4.18 -9.23
N VAL A 132 4.51 3.37 -8.93
CA VAL A 132 4.67 2.08 -8.25
C VAL A 132 5.54 1.13 -9.07
N ARG A 133 5.32 1.05 -10.38
CA ARG A 133 6.14 0.21 -11.28
C ARG A 133 7.61 0.59 -11.27
N GLN A 134 7.91 1.85 -11.12
CA GLN A 134 9.29 2.32 -10.99
C GLN A 134 9.84 2.03 -9.59
N TRP A 135 9.03 2.28 -8.57
CA TRP A 135 9.44 2.14 -7.17
C TRP A 135 9.86 0.71 -6.84
N ILE A 136 9.10 -0.30 -7.29
CA ILE A 136 9.39 -1.71 -6.99
C ILE A 136 10.71 -2.20 -7.54
N LYS A 137 11.31 -1.50 -8.49
CA LYS A 137 12.64 -1.83 -9.00
C LYS A 137 13.75 -1.59 -7.98
N TYR A 138 13.47 -0.80 -6.96
CA TYR A 138 14.41 -0.49 -5.88
C TYR A 138 14.22 -1.37 -4.64
N VAL A 139 13.17 -2.15 -4.60
CA VAL A 139 12.82 -2.99 -3.44
C VAL A 139 13.62 -4.28 -3.39
#